data_4166183147a85e432eefbeee0c07f71a
#
_entry.id   4166183147a85e432eefbeee0c07f71a
#
_cell.length_a   1.000
_cell.length_b   1.000
_cell.length_c   1.000
_cell.angle_alpha   90.00
_cell.angle_beta   90.00
_cell.angle_gamma   90.00
#
_symmetry.space_group_name_H-M   'P 1'
#
loop_
_entity.id
_entity.type
_entity.pdbx_description
1 polymer ?
#
loop_
_entity_poly.entity_id
_entity_poly.type
_entity_poly.pdbx_seq_one_letter_code
_entity_poly.pdbx_strand_id
1 'polypeptide(L)'
;MEKNIVILALAMLGMSEFALAQQISDFKSATQAALRYGESRAVLNDDVAAKLREQMRRPNAKVLLHVTTLSALPQPGCKRLQLHFTSPGSALELVGGGTKDLDVVYGINMCEGGMPPAQSTSASSAQTVQQKENRKP
;
A
#
# COMPACT_ATOMS: atom_id res chain seq x y z
N MET A 1 18.73 51.92 -48.73
CA MET A 1 17.50 51.19 -48.32
C MET A 1 17.92 49.95 -47.60
N GLU A 2 18.09 50.02 -46.30
CA GLU A 2 18.47 48.88 -45.50
C GLU A 2 17.27 48.37 -44.73
N LYS A 3 16.85 47.16 -45.08
CA LYS A 3 15.76 46.48 -44.39
C LYS A 3 16.28 45.79 -43.13
N ASN A 4 16.09 46.41 -42.02
CA ASN A 4 16.34 45.76 -40.71
C ASN A 4 15.32 44.69 -40.45
N ILE A 5 15.77 43.44 -40.59
CA ILE A 5 15.01 42.26 -40.18
C ILE A 5 15.29 42.06 -38.68
N VAL A 6 14.36 42.48 -37.83
CA VAL A 6 14.38 42.16 -36.42
C VAL A 6 13.85 40.72 -36.26
N ILE A 7 14.77 39.79 -36.05
CA ILE A 7 14.43 38.41 -35.70
C ILE A 7 14.06 38.41 -34.20
N LEU A 8 12.78 38.36 -33.95
CA LEU A 8 12.22 38.14 -32.61
C LEU A 8 12.42 36.68 -32.24
N ALA A 9 13.48 36.35 -31.53
CA ALA A 9 13.69 35.04 -30.97
C ALA A 9 12.73 34.88 -29.78
N LEU A 10 11.61 34.18 -30.00
CA LEU A 10 10.71 33.77 -28.97
C LEU A 10 11.38 32.62 -28.18
N ALA A 11 12.05 32.96 -27.07
CA ALA A 11 12.51 31.98 -26.11
C ALA A 11 11.29 31.37 -25.42
N MET A 12 10.85 30.21 -25.90
CA MET A 12 9.94 29.35 -25.16
C MET A 12 10.70 28.78 -23.95
N LEU A 13 10.62 29.47 -22.81
CA LEU A 13 10.95 28.91 -21.50
C LEU A 13 9.94 27.80 -21.24
N GLY A 14 10.31 26.57 -21.60
CA GLY A 14 9.65 25.39 -21.10
C GLY A 14 9.80 25.34 -19.61
N MET A 15 8.79 25.80 -18.87
CA MET A 15 8.64 25.50 -17.46
C MET A 15 8.41 24.00 -17.33
N SER A 16 9.47 23.26 -17.17
CA SER A 16 9.41 21.90 -16.64
C SER A 16 8.88 22.04 -15.23
N GLU A 17 7.59 21.91 -15.05
CA GLU A 17 6.98 21.65 -13.76
C GLU A 17 7.52 20.30 -13.30
N PHE A 18 8.66 20.33 -12.59
CA PHE A 18 9.03 19.25 -11.71
C PHE A 18 7.96 19.25 -10.62
N ALA A 19 6.85 18.56 -10.88
CA ALA A 19 5.96 18.13 -9.83
C ALA A 19 6.84 17.33 -8.87
N LEU A 20 7.23 17.94 -7.75
CA LEU A 20 7.78 17.25 -6.60
C LEU A 20 6.72 16.23 -6.20
N ALA A 21 6.85 15.02 -6.73
CA ALA A 21 6.01 13.90 -6.32
C ALA A 21 6.21 13.78 -4.82
N GLN A 22 5.21 14.22 -4.06
CA GLN A 22 5.25 14.20 -2.61
C GLN A 22 5.41 12.74 -2.20
N GLN A 23 6.56 12.41 -1.64
CA GLN A 23 6.88 11.04 -1.27
C GLN A 23 5.92 10.62 -0.15
N ILE A 24 5.07 9.64 -0.45
CA ILE A 24 4.17 9.07 0.54
C ILE A 24 5.00 8.32 1.58
N SER A 25 4.78 8.62 2.86
CA SER A 25 5.55 8.06 3.97
C SER A 25 4.72 7.34 5.03
N ASP A 26 3.41 7.25 4.83
CA ASP A 26 2.50 6.58 5.75
C ASP A 26 1.54 5.63 5.03
N PHE A 27 1.13 4.61 5.77
CA PHE A 27 0.26 3.53 5.28
C PHE A 27 -1.12 4.03 4.81
N LYS A 28 -1.72 4.96 5.56
CA LYS A 28 -3.04 5.49 5.25
C LYS A 28 -3.04 6.24 3.91
N SER A 29 -2.09 7.14 3.73
CA SER A 29 -1.95 7.89 2.47
C SER A 29 -1.66 6.98 1.29
N ALA A 30 -0.82 5.95 1.47
CA ALA A 30 -0.51 4.96 0.44
C ALA A 30 -1.75 4.17 0.00
N THR A 31 -2.54 3.68 0.96
CA THR A 31 -3.76 2.91 0.65
C THR A 31 -4.82 3.78 -0.01
N GLN A 32 -5.00 5.02 0.45
CA GLN A 32 -5.95 5.96 -0.17
C GLN A 32 -5.53 6.37 -1.59
N ALA A 33 -4.24 6.58 -1.83
CA ALA A 33 -3.74 6.85 -3.17
C ALA A 33 -4.02 5.68 -4.12
N ALA A 34 -3.80 4.44 -3.69
CA ALA A 34 -4.12 3.27 -4.49
C ALA A 34 -5.62 3.11 -4.75
N LEU A 35 -6.49 3.46 -3.80
CA LEU A 35 -7.93 3.46 -4.00
C LEU A 35 -8.36 4.44 -5.11
N ARG A 36 -7.69 5.58 -5.23
CA ARG A 36 -8.00 6.62 -6.21
C ARG A 36 -7.35 6.38 -7.56
N TYR A 37 -6.08 5.97 -7.56
CA TYR A 37 -5.24 5.94 -8.77
C TYR A 37 -4.90 4.53 -9.24
N GLY A 38 -5.34 3.49 -8.51
CA GLY A 38 -5.10 2.09 -8.85
C GLY A 38 -3.84 1.49 -8.24
N GLU A 39 -2.82 2.28 -8.02
CA GLU A 39 -1.59 1.86 -7.33
C GLU A 39 -0.93 3.02 -6.57
N SER A 40 -0.05 2.68 -5.64
CA SER A 40 0.80 3.64 -4.96
C SER A 40 2.07 2.97 -4.45
N ARG A 41 3.09 3.78 -4.19
CA ARG A 41 4.36 3.34 -3.59
C ARG A 41 4.75 4.30 -2.48
N ALA A 42 5.24 3.75 -1.37
CA ALA A 42 5.64 4.52 -0.21
C ALA A 42 6.94 3.99 0.40
N VAL A 43 7.69 4.88 1.00
CA VAL A 43 8.75 4.54 1.96
C VAL A 43 8.18 4.83 3.34
N LEU A 44 7.76 3.78 4.05
CA LEU A 44 7.04 3.97 5.30
C LEU A 44 7.94 4.45 6.43
N ASN A 45 7.44 5.43 7.16
CA ASN A 45 8.06 5.97 8.38
C ASN A 45 7.01 6.29 9.45
N ASP A 46 6.03 5.43 9.57
CA ASP A 46 4.91 5.52 10.49
C ASP A 46 4.93 4.36 11.51
N ASP A 47 3.87 4.22 12.29
CA ASP A 47 3.73 3.16 13.29
C ASP A 47 3.76 1.76 12.68
N VAL A 48 3.27 1.58 11.45
CA VAL A 48 3.34 0.30 10.74
C VAL A 48 4.80 -0.07 10.47
N ALA A 49 5.59 0.88 9.97
CA ALA A 49 7.01 0.69 9.75
C ALA A 49 7.76 0.41 11.06
N ALA A 50 7.42 1.14 12.14
CA ALA A 50 8.02 0.94 13.45
C ALA A 50 7.78 -0.48 13.97
N LYS A 51 6.56 -0.98 13.89
CA LYS A 51 6.21 -2.36 14.29
C LYS A 51 6.94 -3.42 13.45
N LEU A 52 7.03 -3.22 12.14
CA LEU A 52 7.76 -4.13 11.26
C LEU A 52 9.27 -4.16 11.59
N ARG A 53 9.88 -3.00 11.86
CA ARG A 53 11.28 -2.90 12.27
C ARG A 53 11.53 -3.63 13.61
N GLU A 54 10.61 -3.48 14.55
CA GLU A 54 10.66 -4.18 15.84
C GLU A 54 10.59 -5.70 15.65
N GLN A 55 9.61 -6.19 14.88
CA GLN A 55 9.47 -7.61 14.58
C GLN A 55 10.68 -8.19 13.85
N MET A 56 11.25 -7.44 12.93
CA MET A 56 12.47 -7.81 12.22
C MET A 56 13.74 -7.73 13.10
N ARG A 57 13.67 -7.06 14.24
CA ARG A 57 14.83 -6.67 15.06
C ARG A 57 15.87 -5.86 14.26
N ARG A 58 15.39 -5.03 13.36
CA ARG A 58 16.18 -4.17 12.48
C ARG A 58 15.69 -2.72 12.58
N PRO A 59 16.12 -1.95 13.58
CA PRO A 59 15.56 -0.61 13.88
C PRO A 59 15.76 0.39 12.74
N ASN A 60 16.79 0.20 11.93
CA ASN A 60 17.12 1.10 10.81
C ASN A 60 16.71 0.54 9.44
N ALA A 61 15.98 -0.56 9.39
CA ALA A 61 15.56 -1.15 8.13
C ALA A 61 14.60 -0.21 7.38
N LYS A 62 14.83 -0.05 6.08
CA LYS A 62 13.93 0.68 5.19
C LYS A 62 12.74 -0.19 4.86
N VAL A 63 11.54 0.26 5.16
CA VAL A 63 10.29 -0.45 4.85
C VAL A 63 9.64 0.19 3.64
N LEU A 64 9.52 -0.56 2.57
CA LEU A 64 8.85 -0.16 1.34
C LEU A 64 7.47 -0.80 1.27
N LEU A 65 6.49 -0.04 0.80
CA LEU A 65 5.14 -0.52 0.54
C LEU A 65 4.74 -0.23 -0.91
N HIS A 66 4.30 -1.25 -1.61
CA HIS A 66 3.60 -1.11 -2.88
C HIS A 66 2.16 -1.57 -2.70
N VAL A 67 1.21 -0.72 -3.00
CA VAL A 67 -0.23 -1.01 -2.92
C VAL A 67 -0.78 -1.05 -4.33
N THR A 68 -1.51 -2.11 -4.65
CA THR A 68 -2.18 -2.28 -5.94
C THR A 68 -3.65 -2.56 -5.73
N THR A 69 -4.53 -1.90 -6.46
CA THR A 69 -5.95 -2.23 -6.50
C THR A 69 -6.16 -3.44 -7.39
N LEU A 70 -6.76 -4.50 -6.84
CA LEU A 70 -7.06 -5.74 -7.56
C LEU A 70 -8.44 -5.71 -8.22
N SER A 71 -9.45 -5.26 -7.47
CA SER A 71 -10.84 -5.25 -7.94
C SER A 71 -11.70 -4.29 -7.13
N ALA A 72 -12.81 -3.84 -7.73
CA ALA A 72 -13.88 -3.18 -7.00
C ALA A 72 -14.68 -4.19 -6.19
N LEU A 73 -15.21 -3.77 -5.05
CA LEU A 73 -16.14 -4.55 -4.25
C LEU A 73 -17.59 -4.12 -4.54
N PRO A 74 -18.61 -4.95 -4.20
CA PRO A 74 -20.01 -4.59 -4.38
C PRO A 74 -20.42 -3.31 -3.66
N GLN A 75 -19.83 -3.04 -2.50
CA GLN A 75 -20.07 -1.80 -1.76
C GLN A 75 -19.40 -0.63 -2.48
N PRO A 76 -20.11 0.48 -2.80
CA PRO A 76 -19.55 1.65 -3.46
C PRO A 76 -18.36 2.23 -2.70
N GLY A 77 -17.31 2.63 -3.44
CA GLY A 77 -16.11 3.21 -2.88
C GLY A 77 -15.18 2.22 -2.17
N CYS A 78 -15.49 0.92 -2.18
CA CYS A 78 -14.67 -0.13 -1.57
C CYS A 78 -13.97 -0.96 -2.63
N LYS A 79 -12.71 -1.33 -2.35
CA LYS A 79 -11.88 -2.11 -3.28
C LYS A 79 -11.06 -3.16 -2.52
N ARG A 80 -10.71 -4.22 -3.24
CA ARG A 80 -9.70 -5.19 -2.82
C ARG A 80 -8.33 -4.64 -3.17
N LEU A 81 -7.47 -4.48 -2.17
CA LEU A 81 -6.09 -4.03 -2.33
C LEU A 81 -5.13 -5.18 -2.05
N GLN A 82 -4.03 -5.19 -2.76
CA GLN A 82 -2.84 -5.98 -2.45
C GLN A 82 -1.78 -5.07 -1.86
N LEU A 83 -1.27 -5.43 -0.71
CA LEU A 83 -0.18 -4.75 -0.01
C LEU A 83 1.07 -5.62 -0.15
N HIS A 84 2.11 -5.06 -0.71
CA HIS A 84 3.41 -5.72 -0.84
C HIS A 84 4.44 -4.95 -0.02
N PHE A 85 4.86 -5.52 1.10
CA PHE A 85 5.90 -4.98 1.96
C PHE A 85 7.23 -5.60 1.62
N THR A 86 8.24 -4.78 1.42
CA THR A 86 9.61 -5.22 1.20
C THR A 86 10.58 -4.42 2.08
N SER A 87 11.69 -5.03 2.46
CA SER A 87 12.76 -4.36 3.19
C SER A 87 14.10 -4.87 2.67
N PRO A 88 14.64 -4.23 1.61
CA PRO A 88 15.92 -4.63 1.04
C PRO A 88 17.05 -4.55 2.08
N GLY A 89 17.89 -5.59 2.15
CA GLY A 89 18.99 -5.67 3.09
C GLY A 89 18.59 -5.97 4.54
N SER A 90 17.34 -6.31 4.81
CA SER A 90 16.90 -6.69 6.16
C SER A 90 17.49 -8.00 6.65
N ALA A 91 17.84 -8.92 5.75
CA ALA A 91 18.55 -10.15 6.02
C ALA A 91 17.97 -10.91 7.23
N LEU A 92 16.69 -11.27 7.15
CA LEU A 92 15.98 -12.01 8.20
C LEU A 92 16.47 -13.46 8.24
N GLU A 93 16.75 -13.96 9.44
CA GLU A 93 17.16 -15.34 9.65
C GLU A 93 16.00 -16.30 9.34
N LEU A 94 16.27 -17.33 8.57
CA LEU A 94 15.32 -18.38 8.25
C LEU A 94 15.42 -19.55 9.21
N VAL A 95 14.29 -20.15 9.52
CA VAL A 95 14.26 -21.45 10.21
C VAL A 95 14.94 -22.49 9.31
N GLY A 96 16.01 -23.12 9.78
CA GLY A 96 16.82 -24.04 8.99
C GLY A 96 18.10 -23.45 8.40
N GLY A 97 18.36 -22.16 8.64
CA GLY A 97 19.58 -21.45 8.25
C GLY A 97 19.43 -20.59 7.01
N GLY A 98 20.37 -19.66 6.85
CA GLY A 98 20.35 -18.67 5.78
C GLY A 98 19.53 -17.43 6.13
N THR A 99 19.59 -16.43 5.24
CA THR A 99 18.88 -15.16 5.41
C THR A 99 18.05 -14.82 4.16
N LYS A 100 16.97 -14.09 4.37
CA LYS A 100 16.13 -13.54 3.30
C LYS A 100 15.66 -12.15 3.69
N ASP A 101 15.58 -11.24 2.73
CA ASP A 101 14.96 -9.95 2.96
C ASP A 101 13.45 -10.08 3.19
N LEU A 102 12.88 -9.14 3.94
CA LEU A 102 11.43 -9.07 4.10
C LEU A 102 10.78 -8.91 2.72
N ASP A 103 9.87 -9.80 2.41
CA ASP A 103 9.07 -9.81 1.18
C ASP A 103 7.76 -10.52 1.49
N VAL A 104 6.71 -9.74 1.80
CA VAL A 104 5.40 -10.27 2.19
C VAL A 104 4.27 -9.56 1.47
N VAL A 105 3.25 -10.32 1.11
CA VAL A 105 2.08 -9.85 0.40
C VAL A 105 0.82 -10.12 1.21
N TYR A 106 -0.01 -9.09 1.39
CA TYR A 106 -1.31 -9.19 2.05
C TYR A 106 -2.41 -8.67 1.14
N GLY A 107 -3.61 -9.24 1.30
CA GLY A 107 -4.81 -8.71 0.68
C GLY A 107 -5.74 -8.11 1.73
N ILE A 108 -6.21 -6.90 1.50
CA ILE A 108 -7.19 -6.23 2.36
C ILE A 108 -8.36 -5.70 1.54
N ASN A 109 -9.52 -5.59 2.20
CA ASN A 109 -10.66 -4.86 1.65
C ASN A 109 -10.74 -3.50 2.34
N MET A 110 -10.79 -2.43 1.56
CA MET A 110 -10.80 -1.07 2.10
C MET A 110 -11.72 -0.17 1.29
N CYS A 111 -12.39 0.73 2.00
CA CYS A 111 -13.24 1.76 1.41
C CYS A 111 -12.55 3.13 1.42
N GLU A 112 -13.05 4.05 0.63
CA GLU A 112 -12.67 5.46 0.73
C GLU A 112 -12.86 5.95 2.16
N GLY A 113 -11.88 6.73 2.65
CA GLY A 113 -11.83 7.14 4.06
C GLY A 113 -11.07 6.18 4.98
N GLY A 114 -10.60 5.02 4.47
CA GLY A 114 -9.74 4.09 5.21
C GLY A 114 -10.50 3.14 6.13
N MET A 115 -11.82 3.06 6.01
CA MET A 115 -12.64 2.13 6.78
C MET A 115 -12.75 0.77 6.07
N PRO A 116 -12.85 -0.34 6.80
CA PRO A 116 -13.18 -1.62 6.19
C PRO A 116 -14.63 -1.58 5.64
N PRO A 117 -14.95 -2.43 4.63
CA PRO A 117 -16.33 -2.58 4.18
C PRO A 117 -17.26 -2.95 5.33
N ALA A 118 -18.50 -2.46 5.30
CA ALA A 118 -19.51 -2.87 6.25
C ALA A 118 -19.68 -4.40 6.16
N GLN A 119 -19.56 -5.11 7.27
CA GLN A 119 -19.83 -6.55 7.33
C GLN A 119 -21.31 -6.77 7.11
N SER A 120 -21.67 -7.45 6.02
CA SER A 120 -23.02 -7.98 5.89
C SER A 120 -23.22 -9.00 7.02
N THR A 121 -24.17 -8.75 7.88
CA THR A 121 -24.53 -9.57 9.07
C THR A 121 -25.01 -10.99 8.72
N SER A 122 -24.84 -11.43 7.49
CA SER A 122 -25.34 -12.73 6.99
C SER A 122 -24.42 -13.94 7.26
N ALA A 123 -23.24 -13.76 7.84
CA ALA A 123 -22.30 -14.86 8.03
C ALA A 123 -22.16 -15.36 9.48
N SER A 124 -22.96 -14.85 10.43
CA SER A 124 -22.84 -15.22 11.84
C SER A 124 -23.81 -16.32 12.31
N SER A 125 -24.64 -16.88 11.42
CA SER A 125 -25.64 -17.86 11.83
C SER A 125 -25.31 -19.32 11.51
N ALA A 126 -24.17 -19.62 10.91
CA ALA A 126 -23.86 -20.97 10.42
C ALA A 126 -22.85 -21.77 11.25
N GLN A 127 -22.36 -21.27 12.36
CA GLN A 127 -21.34 -21.99 13.16
C GLN A 127 -21.79 -22.46 14.57
N THR A 128 -23.06 -22.40 14.89
CA THR A 128 -23.50 -22.79 16.25
C THR A 128 -24.28 -24.11 16.31
N VAL A 129 -24.32 -24.94 15.29
CA VAL A 129 -25.15 -26.16 15.28
C VAL A 129 -24.39 -27.48 15.20
N GLN A 130 -23.09 -27.53 15.38
CA GLN A 130 -22.39 -28.83 15.36
C GLN A 130 -21.51 -29.15 16.58
N GLN A 131 -21.91 -28.72 17.77
CA GLN A 131 -21.22 -29.18 19.00
C GLN A 131 -22.13 -29.77 20.07
N LYS A 132 -23.21 -30.38 19.68
CA LYS A 132 -24.09 -31.06 20.66
C LYS A 132 -24.53 -32.45 20.20
N GLU A 133 -23.60 -33.28 19.79
CA GLU A 133 -23.88 -34.71 19.66
C GLU A 133 -22.59 -35.54 19.72
N ASN A 134 -22.02 -35.64 20.89
CA ASN A 134 -21.24 -36.81 21.27
C ASN A 134 -21.01 -36.85 22.79
N ARG A 135 -22.12 -37.02 23.52
CA ARG A 135 -22.02 -37.50 24.90
C ARG A 135 -22.95 -38.68 25.04
N LYS A 136 -22.43 -39.88 24.81
CA LYS A 136 -23.05 -41.12 25.17
C LYS A 136 -22.33 -41.73 26.36
N PRO A 137 -23.09 -42.24 27.37
CA PRO A 137 -22.57 -42.77 28.63
C PRO A 137 -21.74 -44.03 28.47
#